data_146767c47e3744576a828db38f412ac4
#
_entry.id   146767c47e3744576a828db38f412ac4
#
_cell.length_a   1.000
_cell.length_b   1.000
_cell.length_c   1.000
_cell.angle_alpha   90.00
_cell.angle_beta   90.00
_cell.angle_gamma   90.00
#
_symmetry.space_group_name_H-M   'P 1'
#
loop_
_entity.id
_entity.type
_entity.pdbx_description
1 polymer ?
#
loop_
_entity_poly.entity_id
_entity_poly.type
_entity_poly.pdbx_seq_one_letter_code
_entity_poly.pdbx_strand_id
1 'polypeptide(L)'
;FKYRKAIYDGIYEWNKAFEKAGFSNAVIVKQQGDKDNIDPEDIRYNFFRWITSNAGFAMGPSRVNPYTGQILDADIIFDADFLTSWKQEYETFTARTIADMTGGELEIYREGTTRPKAFFDERPMNGSECTLATGMSMQLAFGAAAIMAGADAKANEANLEKLIQQGLKEVTMHEVGHTLGLRHNFKGSKWQSLKEMNEPEKCKG
;
A
#
# COMPACT_ATOMS: atom_id res chain seq x y z
N PHE A 1 -3.93 16.25 -6.68
CA PHE A 1 -3.12 15.21 -6.05
C PHE A 1 -3.35 13.89 -6.81
N LYS A 2 -2.30 13.31 -7.41
CA LYS A 2 -2.43 12.26 -8.44
C LYS A 2 -2.87 10.89 -7.90
N TYR A 3 -2.70 10.64 -6.61
CA TYR A 3 -3.02 9.35 -5.99
C TYR A 3 -4.42 9.25 -5.39
N ARG A 4 -5.20 10.33 -5.40
CA ARG A 4 -6.55 10.36 -4.81
C ARG A 4 -7.47 9.28 -5.36
N LYS A 5 -7.35 9.01 -6.68
CA LYS A 5 -8.17 7.97 -7.31
C LYS A 5 -7.84 6.58 -6.79
N ALA A 6 -6.57 6.24 -6.62
CA ALA A 6 -6.15 4.94 -6.11
C ALA A 6 -6.66 4.72 -4.67
N ILE A 7 -6.59 5.76 -3.83
CA ILE A 7 -7.12 5.74 -2.46
C ILE A 7 -8.65 5.57 -2.49
N TYR A 8 -9.35 6.38 -3.30
CA TYR A 8 -10.80 6.25 -3.47
C TYR A 8 -11.19 4.83 -3.87
N ASP A 9 -10.55 4.29 -4.91
CA ASP A 9 -10.84 2.96 -5.43
C ASP A 9 -10.56 1.88 -4.36
N GLY A 10 -9.50 2.03 -3.57
CA GLY A 10 -9.17 1.10 -2.48
C GLY A 10 -10.23 1.07 -1.38
N ILE A 11 -10.72 2.23 -0.96
CA ILE A 11 -11.80 2.32 0.03
C ILE A 11 -13.11 1.77 -0.56
N TYR A 12 -13.44 2.17 -1.79
CA TYR A 12 -14.69 1.84 -2.44
C TYR A 12 -14.82 0.34 -2.77
N GLU A 13 -13.72 -0.37 -2.92
CA GLU A 13 -13.68 -1.81 -3.22
C GLU A 13 -14.45 -2.64 -2.19
N TRP A 14 -14.51 -2.19 -0.94
CA TRP A 14 -15.24 -2.86 0.14
C TRP A 14 -16.75 -2.92 -0.10
N ASN A 15 -17.32 -2.02 -0.92
CA ASN A 15 -18.73 -2.12 -1.28
C ASN A 15 -19.06 -3.42 -1.99
N LYS A 16 -18.13 -3.99 -2.77
CA LYS A 16 -18.34 -5.31 -3.41
C LYS A 16 -18.51 -6.43 -2.38
N ALA A 17 -17.76 -6.37 -1.29
CA ALA A 17 -17.90 -7.34 -0.20
C ALA A 17 -19.21 -7.13 0.56
N PHE A 18 -19.57 -5.88 0.83
CA PHE A 18 -20.84 -5.54 1.49
C PHE A 18 -22.05 -5.90 0.65
N GLU A 19 -22.00 -5.72 -0.66
CA GLU A 19 -23.07 -6.11 -1.59
C GLU A 19 -23.30 -7.63 -1.57
N LYS A 20 -22.22 -8.42 -1.53
CA LYS A 20 -22.34 -9.87 -1.35
C LYS A 20 -22.94 -10.26 0.02
N ALA A 21 -22.81 -9.42 1.01
CA ALA A 21 -23.42 -9.59 2.32
C ALA A 21 -24.85 -9.01 2.40
N GLY A 22 -25.36 -8.43 1.32
CA GLY A 22 -26.73 -7.89 1.24
C GLY A 22 -26.84 -6.40 1.58
N PHE A 23 -25.73 -5.67 1.67
CA PHE A 23 -25.72 -4.24 1.96
C PHE A 23 -25.28 -3.45 0.73
N SER A 24 -26.08 -2.55 0.23
CA SER A 24 -25.73 -1.65 -0.87
C SER A 24 -25.24 -0.30 -0.33
N ASN A 25 -24.22 0.26 -0.98
CA ASN A 25 -23.63 1.56 -0.62
C ASN A 25 -23.26 1.67 0.87
N ALA A 26 -22.66 0.62 1.42
CA ALA A 26 -22.27 0.58 2.83
C ALA A 26 -21.13 1.56 3.15
N VAL A 27 -20.26 1.82 2.17
CA VAL A 27 -19.14 2.75 2.30
C VAL A 27 -19.31 3.90 1.31
N ILE A 28 -19.37 5.13 1.80
CA ILE A 28 -19.44 6.34 0.99
C ILE A 28 -18.13 7.09 1.14
N VAL A 29 -17.42 7.26 0.02
CA VAL A 29 -16.15 7.98 -0.01
C VAL A 29 -16.39 9.41 -0.47
N LYS A 30 -16.00 10.37 0.36
CA LYS A 30 -16.05 11.80 0.04
C LYS A 30 -14.66 12.40 0.13
N GLN A 31 -14.31 13.24 -0.83
CA GLN A 31 -13.10 14.01 -0.73
C GLN A 31 -13.40 15.34 -0.05
N GLN A 32 -12.69 15.63 1.04
CA GLN A 32 -12.74 16.93 1.67
C GLN A 32 -12.20 18.00 0.72
N GLY A 33 -12.96 19.05 0.53
CA GLY A 33 -12.56 20.23 -0.23
C GLY A 33 -11.86 21.27 0.66
N ASP A 34 -11.16 22.21 0.04
CA ASP A 34 -10.39 23.25 0.75
C ASP A 34 -11.29 24.18 1.61
N LYS A 35 -12.59 24.20 1.35
CA LYS A 35 -13.58 25.02 2.08
C LYS A 35 -14.34 24.23 3.15
N ASP A 36 -14.15 22.93 3.20
CA ASP A 36 -14.82 22.07 4.17
C ASP A 36 -14.11 22.21 5.52
N ASN A 37 -14.79 22.76 6.48
CA ASN A 37 -14.28 22.93 7.84
C ASN A 37 -14.68 21.75 8.71
N ILE A 38 -14.26 20.54 8.31
CA ILE A 38 -14.48 19.32 9.09
C ILE A 38 -13.16 18.99 9.78
N ASP A 39 -13.22 18.93 11.11
CA ASP A 39 -12.08 18.55 11.92
C ASP A 39 -11.80 17.05 11.74
N PRO A 40 -10.57 16.65 11.38
CA PRO A 40 -10.20 15.26 11.32
C PRO A 40 -10.30 14.49 12.65
N GLU A 41 -10.46 15.15 13.77
CA GLU A 41 -10.68 14.51 15.09
C GLU A 41 -12.16 14.38 15.45
N ASP A 42 -13.06 14.79 14.54
CA ASP A 42 -14.50 14.66 14.74
C ASP A 42 -14.94 13.22 14.53
N ILE A 43 -15.28 12.53 15.61
CA ILE A 43 -15.72 11.13 15.64
C ILE A 43 -16.96 10.80 14.81
N ARG A 44 -17.61 11.80 14.23
CA ARG A 44 -18.74 11.60 13.30
C ARG A 44 -18.30 11.25 11.88
N TYR A 45 -17.01 11.37 11.59
CA TYR A 45 -16.41 11.13 10.30
C TYR A 45 -15.20 10.23 10.44
N ASN A 46 -15.04 9.30 9.51
CA ASN A 46 -13.83 8.49 9.40
C ASN A 46 -12.92 9.16 8.36
N PHE A 47 -11.66 9.34 8.69
CA PHE A 47 -10.72 10.03 7.81
C PHE A 47 -9.66 9.10 7.25
N PHE A 48 -9.32 9.32 5.98
CA PHE A 48 -8.07 8.88 5.40
C PHE A 48 -7.11 10.08 5.37
N ARG A 49 -6.09 10.05 6.22
CA ARG A 49 -5.11 11.13 6.36
C ARG A 49 -3.82 10.76 5.65
N TRP A 50 -3.40 11.65 4.78
CA TRP A 50 -2.09 11.58 4.15
C TRP A 50 -1.13 12.47 4.93
N ILE A 51 -0.09 11.86 5.53
CA ILE A 51 0.91 12.59 6.32
C ILE A 51 2.29 12.49 5.67
N THR A 52 3.21 13.35 6.10
CA THR A 52 4.62 13.38 5.69
C THR A 52 5.46 13.49 6.96
N SER A 53 5.72 12.38 7.60
CA SER A 53 6.36 12.36 8.92
C SER A 53 7.70 11.64 8.96
N ASN A 54 8.17 11.12 7.83
CA ASN A 54 9.32 10.20 7.72
C ASN A 54 9.17 8.96 8.63
N ALA A 55 7.95 8.59 8.96
CA ALA A 55 7.70 7.45 9.83
C ALA A 55 7.56 6.14 9.05
N GLY A 56 7.14 6.23 7.77
CA GLY A 56 7.05 5.09 6.85
C GLY A 56 6.08 4.01 7.31
N PHE A 57 4.92 4.39 7.85
CA PHE A 57 3.90 3.44 8.27
C PHE A 57 2.52 3.77 7.68
N ALA A 58 1.67 2.76 7.57
CA ALA A 58 0.24 2.91 7.42
C ALA A 58 -0.43 2.29 8.66
N MET A 59 -1.52 2.87 9.12
CA MET A 59 -2.25 2.40 10.28
C MET A 59 -3.73 2.73 10.12
N GLY A 60 -4.58 1.73 10.34
CA GLY A 60 -6.03 1.87 10.34
C GLY A 60 -6.65 1.50 11.70
N PRO A 61 -6.44 2.33 12.76
CA PRO A 61 -7.07 2.08 14.04
C PRO A 61 -8.58 2.31 13.98
N SER A 62 -9.32 1.59 14.81
CA SER A 62 -10.74 1.83 15.05
C SER A 62 -11.04 1.90 16.53
N ARG A 63 -12.02 2.72 16.90
CA ARG A 63 -12.60 2.79 18.24
C ARG A 63 -13.94 2.08 18.22
N VAL A 64 -14.10 1.09 19.08
CA VAL A 64 -15.32 0.29 19.12
C VAL A 64 -16.00 0.39 20.47
N ASN A 65 -17.31 0.34 20.47
CA ASN A 65 -18.10 0.19 21.68
C ASN A 65 -17.86 -1.24 22.24
N PRO A 66 -17.30 -1.39 23.45
CA PRO A 66 -16.96 -2.72 24.00
C PRO A 66 -18.17 -3.60 24.27
N TYR A 67 -19.34 -3.02 24.40
CA TYR A 67 -20.57 -3.78 24.68
C TYR A 67 -21.29 -4.26 23.44
N THR A 68 -21.19 -3.54 22.32
CA THR A 68 -21.96 -3.82 21.11
C THR A 68 -21.07 -4.22 19.92
N GLY A 69 -19.78 -3.92 19.96
CA GLY A 69 -18.88 -4.06 18.83
C GLY A 69 -19.07 -3.01 17.73
N GLN A 70 -19.94 -2.02 17.95
CA GLN A 70 -20.14 -0.92 16.99
C GLN A 70 -18.86 -0.11 16.84
N ILE A 71 -18.44 0.09 15.59
CA ILE A 71 -17.33 0.99 15.27
C ILE A 71 -17.85 2.42 15.41
N LEU A 72 -17.23 3.19 16.30
CA LEU A 72 -17.61 4.57 16.60
C LEU A 72 -16.81 5.56 15.77
N ASP A 73 -15.56 5.19 15.46
CA ASP A 73 -14.61 6.03 14.78
C ASP A 73 -13.49 5.15 14.19
N ALA A 74 -13.04 5.48 12.99
CA ALA A 74 -11.98 4.74 12.33
C ALA A 74 -11.20 5.66 11.38
N ASP A 75 -9.97 5.95 11.74
CA ASP A 75 -9.09 6.79 10.96
C ASP A 75 -7.95 5.97 10.35
N ILE A 76 -7.60 6.28 9.11
CA ILE A 76 -6.43 5.72 8.45
C ILE A 76 -5.39 6.81 8.32
N ILE A 77 -4.20 6.53 8.82
CA ILE A 77 -3.03 7.37 8.65
C ILE A 77 -2.10 6.68 7.66
N PHE A 78 -1.75 7.38 6.59
CA PHE A 78 -0.86 6.89 5.56
C PHE A 78 0.31 7.85 5.36
N ASP A 79 1.53 7.36 5.56
CA ASP A 79 2.73 8.18 5.37
C ASP A 79 3.16 8.19 3.90
N ALA A 80 3.33 9.39 3.35
CA ALA A 80 3.79 9.60 1.97
C ALA A 80 5.17 8.99 1.68
N ASP A 81 5.98 8.79 2.71
CA ASP A 81 7.33 8.28 2.58
C ASP A 81 7.37 6.83 2.09
N PHE A 82 6.28 6.07 2.22
CA PHE A 82 6.16 4.80 1.52
C PHE A 82 6.38 4.91 0.01
N LEU A 83 5.78 5.93 -0.61
CA LEU A 83 5.95 6.10 -2.05
C LEU A 83 7.37 6.50 -2.42
N THR A 84 8.02 7.26 -1.56
CA THR A 84 9.42 7.62 -1.72
C THR A 84 10.31 6.39 -1.56
N SER A 85 10.07 5.57 -0.54
CA SER A 85 10.77 4.31 -0.33
C SER A 85 10.58 3.34 -1.49
N TRP A 86 9.34 3.17 -1.99
CA TRP A 86 9.08 2.31 -3.13
C TRP A 86 9.82 2.78 -4.40
N LYS A 87 9.92 4.09 -4.63
CA LYS A 87 10.67 4.64 -5.77
C LYS A 87 12.17 4.44 -5.60
N GLN A 88 12.70 4.66 -4.40
CA GLN A 88 14.12 4.46 -4.09
C GLN A 88 14.52 2.99 -4.20
N GLU A 89 13.72 2.09 -3.65
CA GLU A 89 13.91 0.64 -3.78
C GLU A 89 13.91 0.23 -5.25
N TYR A 90 12.96 0.78 -6.03
CA TYR A 90 12.89 0.55 -7.45
C TYR A 90 14.18 1.00 -8.17
N GLU A 91 14.64 2.22 -7.95
CA GLU A 91 15.86 2.74 -8.58
C GLU A 91 17.08 1.90 -8.20
N THR A 92 17.23 1.56 -6.93
CA THR A 92 18.33 0.73 -6.41
C THR A 92 18.27 -0.69 -6.98
N PHE A 93 17.09 -1.32 -6.94
CA PHE A 93 16.91 -2.68 -7.42
C PHE A 93 17.16 -2.80 -8.92
N THR A 94 16.65 -1.84 -9.70
CA THR A 94 16.81 -1.84 -11.17
C THR A 94 18.27 -1.68 -11.56
N ALA A 95 19.00 -0.73 -10.94
CA ALA A 95 20.41 -0.53 -11.20
C ALA A 95 21.23 -1.79 -10.87
N ARG A 96 20.95 -2.40 -9.72
CA ARG A 96 21.61 -3.63 -9.27
C ARG A 96 21.31 -4.82 -10.18
N THR A 97 20.03 -4.99 -10.53
CA THR A 97 19.62 -6.12 -11.40
C THR A 97 20.21 -5.98 -12.80
N ILE A 98 20.26 -4.78 -13.35
CA ILE A 98 20.88 -4.53 -14.65
C ILE A 98 22.39 -4.82 -14.58
N ALA A 99 23.07 -4.38 -13.55
CA ALA A 99 24.50 -4.65 -13.36
C ALA A 99 24.78 -6.16 -13.24
N ASP A 100 24.00 -6.88 -12.45
CA ASP A 100 24.10 -8.33 -12.28
C ASP A 100 23.83 -9.09 -13.59
N MET A 101 22.85 -8.63 -14.39
CA MET A 101 22.51 -9.25 -15.68
C MET A 101 23.51 -8.94 -16.79
N THR A 102 24.16 -7.79 -16.74
CA THR A 102 25.11 -7.36 -17.79
C THR A 102 26.55 -7.71 -17.49
N GLY A 103 26.85 -8.30 -16.31
CA GLY A 103 28.20 -8.58 -15.87
C GLY A 103 29.03 -7.32 -15.63
N GLY A 104 28.38 -6.16 -15.52
CA GLY A 104 29.02 -4.88 -15.19
C GLY A 104 29.51 -4.87 -13.73
N GLU A 105 30.67 -4.30 -13.50
CA GLU A 105 31.14 -4.06 -12.13
C GLU A 105 30.12 -3.17 -11.41
N LEU A 106 29.69 -3.62 -10.22
CA LEU A 106 28.85 -2.84 -9.30
C LEU A 106 29.64 -1.68 -8.74
N GLU A 107 29.83 -0.60 -9.50
CA GLU A 107 30.40 0.67 -8.99
C GLU A 107 29.48 1.36 -7.94
N ILE A 108 28.47 0.69 -7.42
CA ILE A 108 27.51 1.21 -6.45
C ILE A 108 28.12 1.33 -5.05
N TYR A 109 29.29 0.71 -4.80
CA TYR A 109 30.04 0.89 -3.57
C TYR A 109 31.30 1.73 -3.80
N ARG A 110 31.10 3.02 -4.10
CA ARG A 110 32.17 3.98 -3.81
C ARG A 110 32.33 4.05 -2.29
N GLU A 111 33.49 3.69 -1.82
CA GLU A 111 33.94 3.95 -0.44
C GLU A 111 33.57 5.40 -0.06
N GLY A 112 32.73 5.58 0.97
CA GLY A 112 32.29 6.88 1.44
C GLY A 112 30.82 7.27 1.21
N THR A 113 30.05 6.53 0.44
CA THR A 113 28.59 6.67 0.48
C THR A 113 28.08 5.84 1.66
N THR A 114 27.67 6.52 2.72
CA THR A 114 26.86 5.89 3.76
C THR A 114 25.70 5.17 3.05
N ARG A 115 25.61 3.84 3.23
CA ARG A 115 24.39 3.09 2.91
C ARG A 115 23.21 3.99 3.30
N PRO A 116 22.21 4.21 2.44
CA PRO A 116 20.92 4.59 2.95
C PRO A 116 20.61 3.52 4.00
N LYS A 117 20.56 3.88 5.26
CA LYS A 117 20.18 2.95 6.32
C LYS A 117 18.88 2.36 5.84
N ALA A 118 18.87 1.06 5.59
CA ALA A 118 17.66 0.39 5.21
C ALA A 118 16.65 0.79 6.27
N PHE A 119 15.54 1.38 5.87
CA PHE A 119 14.54 2.00 6.73
C PHE A 119 14.05 1.03 7.84
N PHE A 120 14.47 -0.22 7.77
CA PHE A 120 14.06 -1.35 8.59
C PHE A 120 15.07 -1.76 9.69
N ASP A 121 16.24 -1.15 9.76
CA ASP A 121 17.34 -1.73 10.54
C ASP A 121 17.36 -1.34 12.03
N GLU A 122 16.54 -0.40 12.51
CA GLU A 122 16.75 0.10 13.89
C GLU A 122 15.48 0.36 14.73
N ARG A 123 14.28 0.04 14.28
CA ARG A 123 13.11 0.13 15.17
C ARG A 123 12.71 -1.24 15.70
N PRO A 124 12.64 -1.41 17.03
CA PRO A 124 11.96 -2.57 17.59
C PRO A 124 10.53 -2.53 17.10
N MET A 125 10.14 -3.51 16.28
CA MET A 125 8.76 -3.67 15.83
C MET A 125 7.88 -3.87 17.05
N ASN A 126 7.14 -2.82 17.42
CA ASN A 126 6.01 -3.00 18.33
C ASN A 126 4.99 -3.85 17.58
N GLY A 127 4.67 -5.02 18.08
CA GLY A 127 3.86 -6.03 17.40
C GLY A 127 2.42 -5.65 17.04
N SER A 128 2.12 -4.35 17.03
CA SER A 128 0.84 -3.75 16.60
C SER A 128 0.90 -3.04 15.23
N GLU A 129 2.09 -2.89 14.63
CA GLU A 129 2.24 -2.19 13.36
C GLU A 129 1.99 -3.12 12.16
N CYS A 130 1.25 -2.66 11.17
CA CYS A 130 1.06 -3.39 9.93
C CYS A 130 2.31 -3.28 9.04
N THR A 131 2.91 -4.42 8.71
CA THR A 131 4.11 -4.50 7.87
C THR A 131 3.82 -4.80 6.40
N LEU A 132 2.54 -4.76 5.97
CA LEU A 132 2.16 -5.07 4.60
C LEU A 132 2.88 -4.17 3.61
N ALA A 133 2.84 -2.87 3.82
CA ALA A 133 3.46 -1.89 2.92
C ALA A 133 4.98 -2.09 2.80
N THR A 134 5.62 -2.53 3.87
CA THR A 134 7.02 -2.93 3.90
C THR A 134 7.27 -4.18 3.05
N GLY A 135 6.45 -5.22 3.21
CA GLY A 135 6.57 -6.45 2.40
C GLY A 135 6.28 -6.20 0.92
N MET A 136 5.42 -5.25 0.61
CA MET A 136 5.08 -4.86 -0.76
C MET A 136 6.24 -4.15 -1.47
N SER A 137 7.14 -3.46 -0.78
CA SER A 137 8.26 -2.76 -1.40
C SER A 137 9.10 -3.70 -2.28
N MET A 138 9.43 -4.87 -1.78
CA MET A 138 10.17 -5.90 -2.52
C MET A 138 9.39 -6.42 -3.73
N GLN A 139 8.10 -6.67 -3.59
CA GLN A 139 7.25 -7.13 -4.68
C GLN A 139 7.09 -6.07 -5.77
N LEU A 140 6.92 -4.81 -5.37
CA LEU A 140 6.84 -3.68 -6.30
C LEU A 140 8.17 -3.44 -7.01
N ALA A 141 9.31 -3.57 -6.32
CA ALA A 141 10.62 -3.45 -6.93
C ALA A 141 10.85 -4.56 -7.97
N PHE A 142 10.46 -5.80 -7.67
CA PHE A 142 10.54 -6.90 -8.62
C PHE A 142 9.62 -6.70 -9.83
N GLY A 143 8.37 -6.28 -9.60
CA GLY A 143 7.42 -5.95 -10.67
C GLY A 143 7.92 -4.81 -11.55
N ALA A 144 8.52 -3.79 -10.95
CA ALA A 144 9.12 -2.66 -11.66
C ALA A 144 10.31 -3.11 -12.53
N ALA A 145 11.19 -3.97 -12.00
CA ALA A 145 12.29 -4.53 -12.76
C ALA A 145 11.80 -5.33 -13.99
N ALA A 146 10.73 -6.12 -13.81
CA ALA A 146 10.10 -6.84 -14.92
C ALA A 146 9.52 -5.92 -16.01
N ILE A 147 8.91 -4.81 -15.61
CA ILE A 147 8.41 -3.77 -16.53
C ILE A 147 9.58 -3.14 -17.30
N MET A 148 10.66 -2.80 -16.61
CA MET A 148 11.81 -2.12 -17.20
C MET A 148 12.63 -3.02 -18.14
N ALA A 149 12.52 -4.33 -18.00
CA ALA A 149 13.08 -5.26 -18.97
C ALA A 149 12.41 -5.15 -20.37
N GLY A 150 11.26 -4.46 -20.46
CA GLY A 150 10.63 -4.13 -21.74
C GLY A 150 11.37 -3.04 -22.52
N ALA A 151 11.22 -3.05 -23.84
CA ALA A 151 12.03 -2.23 -24.76
C ALA A 151 11.58 -0.76 -24.90
N ASP A 152 10.39 -0.37 -24.40
CA ASP A 152 9.81 0.98 -24.58
C ASP A 152 9.85 1.78 -23.28
N ALA A 153 10.77 2.76 -23.21
CA ALA A 153 10.94 3.60 -22.02
C ALA A 153 9.69 4.41 -21.62
N LYS A 154 8.89 4.90 -22.57
CA LYS A 154 7.66 5.66 -22.26
C LYS A 154 6.56 4.75 -21.76
N ALA A 155 6.41 3.57 -22.34
CA ALA A 155 5.48 2.55 -21.87
C ALA A 155 5.87 2.07 -20.47
N ASN A 156 7.16 1.96 -20.18
CA ASN A 156 7.70 1.57 -18.89
C ASN A 156 7.35 2.57 -17.79
N GLU A 157 7.51 3.88 -18.03
CA GLU A 157 7.13 4.92 -17.06
C GLU A 157 5.63 4.88 -16.72
N ALA A 158 4.78 4.76 -17.75
CA ALA A 158 3.33 4.65 -17.56
C ALA A 158 2.92 3.38 -16.81
N ASN A 159 3.59 2.26 -17.08
CA ASN A 159 3.32 0.99 -16.41
C ASN A 159 3.82 1.00 -14.95
N LEU A 160 4.95 1.65 -14.69
CA LEU A 160 5.45 1.86 -13.34
C LEU A 160 4.47 2.69 -12.50
N GLU A 161 3.96 3.78 -13.07
CA GLU A 161 2.97 4.59 -12.39
C GLU A 161 1.69 3.80 -12.07
N LYS A 162 1.23 2.95 -12.99
CA LYS A 162 0.10 2.03 -12.74
C LYS A 162 0.40 1.05 -11.62
N LEU A 163 1.61 0.49 -11.58
CA LEU A 163 2.04 -0.43 -10.53
C LEU A 163 1.99 0.24 -9.16
N ILE A 164 2.50 1.48 -9.05
CA ILE A 164 2.45 2.27 -7.81
C ILE A 164 0.99 2.53 -7.40
N GLN A 165 0.13 2.89 -8.34
CA GLN A 165 -1.29 3.12 -8.04
C GLN A 165 -2.01 1.85 -7.60
N GLN A 166 -1.69 0.70 -8.18
CA GLN A 166 -2.23 -0.59 -7.75
C GLN A 166 -1.76 -0.95 -6.33
N GLY A 167 -0.47 -0.79 -6.04
CA GLY A 167 0.07 -1.02 -4.70
C GLY A 167 -0.60 -0.10 -3.67
N LEU A 168 -0.77 1.18 -4.00
CA LEU A 168 -1.45 2.12 -3.11
C LEU A 168 -2.93 1.76 -2.90
N LYS A 169 -3.63 1.33 -3.94
CA LYS A 169 -5.01 0.82 -3.83
C LYS A 169 -5.07 -0.37 -2.89
N GLU A 170 -4.14 -1.33 -3.03
CA GLU A 170 -4.10 -2.54 -2.23
C GLU A 170 -3.84 -2.24 -0.74
N VAL A 171 -2.84 -1.41 -0.43
CA VAL A 171 -2.58 -0.99 0.96
C VAL A 171 -3.79 -0.24 1.53
N THR A 172 -4.39 0.67 0.77
CA THR A 172 -5.58 1.39 1.22
C THR A 172 -6.73 0.43 1.54
N MET A 173 -7.00 -0.54 0.66
CA MET A 173 -8.02 -1.56 0.89
C MET A 173 -7.72 -2.39 2.14
N HIS A 174 -6.45 -2.71 2.38
CA HIS A 174 -5.99 -3.46 3.54
C HIS A 174 -6.22 -2.69 4.85
N GLU A 175 -5.82 -1.40 4.91
CA GLU A 175 -6.01 -0.57 6.10
C GLU A 175 -7.50 -0.34 6.40
N VAL A 176 -8.33 -0.19 5.38
CA VAL A 176 -9.80 -0.17 5.56
C VAL A 176 -10.28 -1.49 6.18
N GLY A 177 -9.70 -2.62 5.78
CA GLY A 177 -10.00 -3.91 6.41
C GLY A 177 -9.74 -3.90 7.91
N HIS A 178 -8.64 -3.30 8.36
CA HIS A 178 -8.35 -3.13 9.78
C HIS A 178 -9.37 -2.24 10.48
N THR A 179 -9.78 -1.14 9.87
CA THR A 179 -10.81 -0.25 10.45
C THR A 179 -12.16 -0.96 10.57
N LEU A 180 -12.45 -1.94 9.72
CA LEU A 180 -13.65 -2.79 9.82
C LEU A 180 -13.51 -3.93 10.85
N GLY A 181 -12.40 -3.98 11.59
CA GLY A 181 -12.15 -4.96 12.64
C GLY A 181 -11.50 -6.26 12.15
N LEU A 182 -11.10 -6.35 10.89
CA LEU A 182 -10.42 -7.52 10.37
C LEU A 182 -8.95 -7.55 10.81
N ARG A 183 -8.45 -8.72 11.10
CA ARG A 183 -7.04 -8.96 11.46
C ARG A 183 -6.34 -9.72 10.36
N HIS A 184 -5.00 -9.71 10.38
CA HIS A 184 -4.20 -10.51 9.45
C HIS A 184 -4.57 -11.98 9.52
N ASN A 185 -4.83 -12.58 8.36
CA ASN A 185 -5.09 -14.00 8.23
C ASN A 185 -3.88 -14.71 7.64
N PHE A 186 -2.98 -15.20 8.50
CA PHE A 186 -1.78 -15.91 8.07
C PHE A 186 -2.06 -17.19 7.27
N LYS A 187 -3.26 -17.76 7.39
CA LYS A 187 -3.69 -18.91 6.57
C LYS A 187 -4.07 -18.50 5.14
N GLY A 188 -4.32 -17.21 4.91
CA GLY A 188 -4.69 -16.67 3.59
C GLY A 188 -3.64 -17.00 2.53
N SER A 189 -2.35 -16.99 2.88
CA SER A 189 -1.26 -17.34 1.98
C SER A 189 -1.30 -18.78 1.44
N LYS A 190 -2.10 -19.66 2.05
CA LYS A 190 -2.30 -21.07 1.65
C LYS A 190 -3.69 -21.32 1.05
N TRP A 191 -4.48 -20.28 0.85
CA TRP A 191 -5.84 -20.39 0.32
C TRP A 191 -5.87 -20.94 -1.11
N GLN A 192 -4.94 -20.47 -1.94
CA GLN A 192 -4.80 -20.89 -3.32
C GLN A 192 -3.38 -21.40 -3.58
N SER A 193 -3.26 -22.38 -4.43
CA SER A 193 -1.96 -22.81 -4.96
C SER A 193 -1.43 -21.80 -5.98
N LEU A 194 -0.11 -21.79 -6.23
CA LEU A 194 0.50 -20.95 -7.26
C LEU A 194 -0.13 -21.17 -8.64
N LYS A 195 -0.55 -22.41 -8.95
CA LYS A 195 -1.25 -22.71 -10.18
C LYS A 195 -2.59 -22.00 -10.28
N GLU A 196 -3.36 -22.04 -9.21
CA GLU A 196 -4.69 -21.38 -9.13
C GLU A 196 -4.58 -19.86 -9.17
N MET A 197 -3.54 -19.30 -8.55
CA MET A 197 -3.28 -17.84 -8.59
C MET A 197 -2.92 -17.34 -9.99
N ASN A 198 -2.39 -18.20 -10.85
CA ASN A 198 -2.04 -17.86 -12.24
C ASN A 198 -3.16 -18.21 -13.24
N GLU A 199 -4.31 -18.70 -12.80
CA GLU A 199 -5.46 -18.95 -13.66
C GLU A 199 -6.23 -17.64 -13.92
N PRO A 200 -6.30 -17.15 -15.19
CA PRO A 200 -6.89 -15.84 -15.49
C PRO A 200 -8.34 -15.69 -15.00
N GLU A 201 -9.10 -16.78 -14.99
CA GLU A 201 -10.51 -16.76 -14.58
C GLU A 201 -10.68 -16.59 -13.05
N LYS A 202 -9.69 -17.01 -12.26
CA LYS A 202 -9.71 -16.85 -10.79
C LYS A 202 -9.11 -15.51 -10.34
N CYS A 203 -8.32 -14.86 -11.20
CA CYS A 203 -7.72 -13.56 -10.93
C CYS A 203 -8.61 -12.37 -11.34
N LYS A 204 -9.76 -12.64 -11.96
CA LYS A 204 -10.78 -11.63 -12.23
C LYS A 204 -11.61 -11.44 -10.96
N GLY A 205 -11.17 -10.49 -10.11
CA GLY A 205 -11.89 -10.08 -8.90
C GLY A 205 -13.13 -9.26 -9.17
#